data_2bc1cd95523ccfdeaacb75649833316e
#
_entry.id   2bc1cd95523ccfdeaacb75649833316e
#
_cell.length_a   1.000
_cell.length_b   1.000
_cell.length_c   1.000
_cell.angle_alpha   90.00
_cell.angle_beta   90.00
_cell.angle_gamma   90.00
#
_symmetry.space_group_name_H-M   'P 1'
#
loop_
_entity.id
_entity.type
_entity.pdbx_description
1 polymer ?
#
loop_
_entity_poly.entity_id
_entity_poly.type
_entity_poly.pdbx_seq_one_letter_code
_entity_poly.pdbx_strand_id
1 'polypeptide(L)'
;MDVERALPYSVYSKAGCIFCDAAMELLKEKNIEFTEIKVTGNQEAIDLFKTNGFKTVPQIFTDRDVYIGGYQDLKKMFNNWEKLLPFV
;
A
#
# COMPACT_ATOMS: atom_id res chain seq x y z
N MET A 1 -20.56 1.98 -16.55
CA MET A 1 -20.20 1.71 -16.15
C MET A 1 -19.56 2.01 -15.44
N ASP A 2 -19.41 2.16 -14.97
CA ASP A 2 -18.77 2.40 -14.35
C ASP A 2 -18.11 1.78 -13.74
N VAL A 3 -18.40 1.32 -13.80
CA VAL A 3 -17.90 0.36 -13.52
C VAL A 3 -16.66 0.22 -13.28
N GLU A 4 -16.05 0.77 -13.70
CA GLU A 4 -14.83 0.69 -13.54
C GLU A 4 -14.30 1.44 -12.50
N ARG A 5 -14.89 1.62 -11.38
CA ARG A 5 -14.33 2.23 -10.27
C ARG A 5 -13.24 1.42 -9.80
N ALA A 6 -12.06 1.93 -9.70
CA ALA A 6 -10.91 1.23 -9.16
C ALA A 6 -11.12 1.00 -7.67
N LEU A 7 -10.69 -0.15 -7.19
CA LEU A 7 -10.71 -0.44 -5.77
C LEU A 7 -9.50 0.24 -5.13
N PRO A 8 -9.57 0.57 -3.84
CA PRO A 8 -8.45 1.24 -3.20
C PRO A 8 -7.29 0.28 -2.93
N TYR A 9 -6.10 0.82 -2.86
CA TYR A 9 -4.95 0.10 -2.34
C TYR A 9 -5.17 -0.10 -0.85
N SER A 10 -4.48 -1.06 -0.27
CA SER A 10 -4.55 -1.31 1.17
C SER A 10 -3.20 -1.02 1.79
N VAL A 11 -3.18 -0.22 2.85
CA VAL A 11 -1.96 0.10 3.58
C VAL A 11 -2.15 -0.34 5.03
N TYR A 12 -1.43 -1.38 5.42
CA TYR A 12 -1.48 -1.86 6.80
C TYR A 12 -0.47 -1.06 7.61
N SER A 13 -0.92 -0.41 8.65
CA SER A 13 -0.13 0.56 9.40
C SER A 13 -0.30 0.41 10.90
N LYS A 14 0.44 1.22 11.64
CA LYS A 14 0.21 1.38 13.07
C LYS A 14 0.53 2.81 13.45
N ALA A 15 0.10 3.22 14.63
CA ALA A 15 0.31 4.59 15.11
C ALA A 15 1.80 4.87 15.24
N GLY A 16 2.20 6.09 14.89
CA GLY A 16 3.58 6.50 15.07
C GLY A 16 4.56 5.94 14.07
N CYS A 17 4.07 5.45 12.95
CA CYS A 17 4.91 4.84 11.92
C CYS A 17 5.21 5.87 10.83
N ILE A 18 6.44 6.37 10.81
CA ILE A 18 6.86 7.39 9.85
C ILE A 18 6.75 6.87 8.42
N PHE A 19 7.18 5.64 8.19
CA PHE A 19 7.13 5.08 6.83
C PHE A 19 5.71 4.76 6.38
N CYS A 20 4.82 4.49 7.32
CA CYS A 20 3.41 4.33 6.96
C CYS A 20 2.84 5.66 6.47
N ASP A 21 3.16 6.74 7.18
CA ASP A 21 2.71 8.07 6.76
C ASP A 21 3.30 8.44 5.41
N ALA A 22 4.58 8.14 5.21
CA ALA A 22 5.25 8.44 3.95
C ALA A 22 4.61 7.67 2.79
N ALA A 23 4.26 6.42 3.01
CA ALA A 23 3.62 5.60 1.98
C ALA A 23 2.26 6.19 1.60
N MET A 24 1.49 6.59 2.61
CA MET A 24 0.18 7.15 2.34
C MET A 24 0.27 8.49 1.63
N GLU A 25 1.26 9.30 1.99
CA GLU A 25 1.50 10.56 1.29
C GLU A 25 1.85 10.33 -0.16
N LEU A 26 2.68 9.34 -0.42
CA LEU A 26 3.07 9.02 -1.79
C LEU A 26 1.87 8.60 -2.62
N LEU A 27 0.98 7.80 -2.04
CA LEU A 27 -0.23 7.39 -2.75
C LEU A 27 -1.11 8.59 -3.06
N LYS A 28 -1.22 9.53 -2.11
CA LYS A 28 -1.98 10.75 -2.34
C LYS A 28 -1.39 11.58 -3.47
N GLU A 29 -0.07 11.68 -3.52
CA GLU A 29 0.61 12.42 -4.57
C GLU A 29 0.33 11.84 -5.94
N LYS A 30 0.14 10.54 -6.02
CA LYS A 30 -0.14 9.85 -7.28
C LYS A 30 -1.62 9.75 -7.57
N ASN A 31 -2.45 10.35 -6.72
CA ASN A 31 -3.91 10.31 -6.87
C ASN A 31 -4.47 8.90 -6.82
N ILE A 32 -3.89 8.07 -6.00
CA ILE A 32 -4.32 6.69 -5.82
C ILE A 32 -5.09 6.58 -4.52
N GLU A 33 -6.30 6.07 -4.59
CA GLU A 33 -7.10 5.86 -3.41
C GLU A 33 -6.56 4.69 -2.61
N PHE A 34 -6.62 4.80 -1.30
CA PHE A 34 -6.17 3.72 -0.43
C PHE A 34 -6.99 3.68 0.84
N THR A 35 -6.99 2.52 1.47
CA THR A 35 -7.60 2.34 2.77
C THR A 35 -6.48 2.06 3.76
N GLU A 36 -6.46 2.81 4.84
CA GLU A 36 -5.51 2.55 5.91
C GLU A 36 -6.12 1.54 6.86
N ILE A 37 -5.42 0.45 7.14
CA ILE A 37 -5.87 -0.59 8.03
C ILE A 37 -4.89 -0.68 9.18
N LYS A 38 -5.31 -0.24 10.36
CA LYS A 38 -4.42 -0.29 11.51
C LYS A 38 -4.36 -1.70 12.05
N VAL A 39 -3.15 -2.20 12.25
CA VAL A 39 -2.95 -3.57 12.68
C VAL A 39 -3.23 -3.75 14.15
N THR A 40 -2.88 -2.75 14.96
CA THR A 40 -3.05 -2.84 16.41
C THR A 40 -4.53 -3.03 16.75
N GLY A 41 -4.82 -4.09 17.48
CA GLY A 41 -6.19 -4.37 17.88
C GLY A 41 -7.08 -4.92 16.79
N ASN A 42 -6.53 -5.23 15.63
CA ASN A 42 -7.29 -5.75 14.51
C ASN A 42 -6.90 -7.19 14.28
N GLN A 43 -7.74 -8.12 14.73
CA GLN A 43 -7.41 -9.53 14.70
C GLN A 43 -7.21 -10.06 13.28
N GLU A 44 -8.03 -9.61 12.35
CA GLU A 44 -7.89 -10.03 10.96
C GLU A 44 -6.54 -9.64 10.39
N ALA A 45 -6.11 -8.40 10.67
CA ALA A 45 -4.84 -7.91 10.19
C ALA A 45 -3.68 -8.65 10.86
N ILE A 46 -3.81 -8.92 12.15
CA ILE A 46 -2.79 -9.66 12.88
C ILE A 46 -2.64 -11.05 12.30
N ASP A 47 -3.74 -11.70 12.00
CA ASP A 47 -3.71 -13.04 11.41
C ASP A 47 -3.07 -13.02 10.03
N LEU A 48 -3.38 -12.01 9.25
CA LEU A 48 -2.77 -11.86 7.93
C LEU A 48 -1.25 -11.72 8.06
N PHE A 49 -0.80 -10.92 9.01
CA PHE A 49 0.63 -10.73 9.23
C PHE A 49 1.29 -12.03 9.64
N LYS A 50 0.65 -12.79 10.53
CA LYS A 50 1.21 -14.06 10.96
C LYS A 50 1.30 -15.05 9.81
N THR A 51 0.23 -15.14 9.03
CA THR A 51 0.18 -16.08 7.92
C THR A 51 1.26 -15.79 6.88
N ASN A 52 1.54 -14.51 6.65
CA ASN A 52 2.51 -14.11 5.64
C ASN A 52 3.92 -13.87 6.19
N GLY A 53 4.08 -13.99 7.50
CA GLY A 53 5.39 -13.75 8.10
C GLY A 53 5.80 -12.30 8.11
N PHE A 54 4.85 -11.38 8.05
CA PHE A 54 5.16 -9.95 8.08
C PHE A 54 5.54 -9.54 9.50
N LYS A 55 6.59 -8.75 9.61
CA LYS A 55 7.06 -8.29 10.92
C LYS A 55 7.14 -6.79 11.03
N THR A 56 6.87 -6.07 9.95
CA THR A 56 6.99 -4.62 9.95
C THR A 56 5.79 -3.99 9.27
N VAL A 57 5.63 -2.69 9.48
CA VAL A 57 4.67 -1.86 8.77
C VAL A 57 5.44 -0.74 8.10
N PRO A 58 4.95 -0.19 6.99
CA PRO A 58 3.70 -0.54 6.33
C PRO A 58 3.83 -1.80 5.49
N GLN A 59 2.70 -2.47 5.25
CA GLN A 59 2.62 -3.52 4.25
C GLN A 59 1.52 -3.10 3.29
N ILE A 60 1.81 -3.06 2.01
CA ILE A 60 0.97 -2.41 1.02
C ILE A 60 0.56 -3.40 -0.07
N PHE A 61 -0.71 -3.35 -0.43
CA PHE A 61 -1.26 -4.19 -1.50
C PHE A 61 -1.94 -3.29 -2.52
N THR A 62 -1.94 -3.70 -3.78
CA THR A 62 -2.60 -2.95 -4.84
C THR A 62 -4.11 -3.13 -4.75
N ASP A 63 -4.81 -2.46 -5.66
CA ASP A 63 -6.26 -2.58 -5.78
C ASP A 63 -6.71 -3.97 -6.20
N ARG A 64 -5.77 -4.82 -6.65
CA ARG A 64 -6.10 -6.20 -7.00
C ARG A 64 -5.53 -7.19 -6.00
N ASP A 65 -5.21 -6.69 -4.80
CA ASP A 65 -4.66 -7.51 -3.74
C ASP A 65 -3.30 -8.10 -4.07
N VAL A 66 -2.56 -7.47 -4.94
CA VAL A 66 -1.20 -7.91 -5.22
C VAL A 66 -0.26 -7.25 -4.23
N TYR A 67 0.57 -8.04 -3.59
CA TYR A 67 1.48 -7.54 -2.58
C TYR A 67 2.57 -6.69 -3.20
N ILE A 68 2.80 -5.52 -2.64
CA ILE A 68 3.87 -4.63 -3.07
C ILE A 68 5.05 -4.70 -2.11
N GLY A 69 4.78 -4.61 -0.83
CA GLY A 69 5.82 -4.57 0.18
C GLY A 69 5.69 -3.34 1.05
N GLY A 70 6.81 -2.77 1.46
CA GLY A 70 6.83 -1.58 2.30
C GLY A 70 6.98 -0.30 1.50
N TYR A 71 7.37 0.77 2.20
CA TYR A 71 7.47 2.08 1.57
C TYR A 71 8.50 2.09 0.43
N GLN A 72 9.67 1.49 0.65
CA GLN A 72 10.70 1.51 -0.38
C GLN A 72 10.25 0.76 -1.63
N ASP A 73 9.54 -0.33 -1.44
CA ASP A 73 9.02 -1.11 -2.56
C ASP A 73 7.98 -0.32 -3.34
N LEU A 74 7.12 0.39 -2.64
CA LEU A 74 6.13 1.24 -3.28
C LEU A 74 6.80 2.33 -4.10
N LYS A 75 7.82 2.94 -3.52
CA LYS A 75 8.56 3.99 -4.19
C LYS A 75 9.22 3.49 -5.46
N LYS A 76 9.84 2.31 -5.39
CA LYS A 76 10.47 1.70 -6.55
C LYS A 76 9.46 1.40 -7.65
N MET A 77 8.31 0.93 -7.26
CA MET A 77 7.26 0.62 -8.24
C MET A 77 6.90 1.86 -9.05
N PHE A 78 6.70 2.98 -8.37
CA PHE A 78 6.34 4.21 -9.06
C PHE A 78 7.50 4.75 -9.89
N ASN A 79 8.71 4.65 -9.40
CA ASN A 79 9.88 5.10 -10.17
C ASN A 79 10.02 4.31 -11.45
N ASN A 80 9.85 3.01 -11.40
CA ASN A 80 9.95 2.18 -12.59
C ASN A 80 8.82 2.50 -13.55
N TRP A 81 7.64 2.72 -13.03
CA TRP A 81 6.49 3.06 -13.83
C TRP A 81 6.76 4.35 -14.59
N GLU A 82 7.28 5.37 -13.88
CA GLU A 82 7.54 6.65 -14.51
C GLU A 82 8.60 6.56 -15.59
N LYS A 83 9.56 5.67 -15.43
CA LYS A 83 10.58 5.48 -16.45
C LYS A 83 10.02 4.90 -17.73
N LEU A 84 8.90 4.21 -17.65
CA LEU A 84 8.28 3.63 -18.83
C LEU A 84 7.38 4.60 -19.57
N LEU A 85 6.94 5.66 -18.90
CA LEU A 85 5.99 6.57 -19.49
C LEU A 85 6.46 7.26 -20.74
N PRO A 86 7.73 7.67 -20.83
CA PRO A 86 8.15 8.44 -22.01
C PRO A 86 8.07 7.74 -23.32
N PHE A 87 7.94 6.41 -23.32
CA PHE A 87 7.91 5.82 -24.58
C PHE A 87 6.56 5.61 -25.12
N VAL A 88 5.57 6.12 -24.52
CA VAL A 88 4.25 5.98 -25.10
C VAL A 88 3.95 7.13 -26.03
#